data_792bf0b6a84f27eebf99b0c7bf4ad571
#
_entry.id   792bf0b6a84f27eebf99b0c7bf4ad571
#
_cell.length_a   1.000
_cell.length_b   1.000
_cell.length_c   1.000
_cell.angle_alpha   90.00
_cell.angle_beta   90.00
_cell.angle_gamma   90.00
#
_symmetry.space_group_name_H-M   'P 1'
#
loop_
_entity.id
_entity.type
_entity.pdbx_description
1 polymer ?
#
loop_
_entity_poly.entity_id
_entity_poly.type
_entity_poly.pdbx_seq_one_letter_code
_entity_poly.pdbx_strand_id
1 'polypeptide(L)'
;MNSKKTCLRIAVNAAATVLACLAVAGTAAAQDIKARTMKFAFSLAADHPLGQGAQKFADLVAEKSGGKMKVSIYANAVLGGDSQNLSAVRGGTLDFTSMATGLLAGIDKRFMVFDLPFLFNDAREAYAVSDGPVAQRLLNGLSDHGLIGLGIWDLGFRNMTNSKRPIAQAQDLQGLKMRVIAAPVYIDMFKTLGANPVPMTFGEVYGALESKAIDGQDNPVGVILSAKFAEVQKYLSLTRHIYTGMPFLMSRKTWDSMSEPERKIILEAAAEAKAEERRISQAKEAVAIDDLRKVMQVNTLTPEAVERLRGAVKPVVDKFAGEIGPDVMQQVTAELAALRAKN
;
A
#
# COMPACT_ATOMS: atom_id res chain seq x y z
N MET A 1 -29.63 -28.94 69.79
CA MET A 1 -30.24 -28.56 68.49
C MET A 1 -29.68 -27.27 67.85
N ASN A 2 -28.70 -26.58 68.43
CA ASN A 2 -28.20 -25.28 67.93
C ASN A 2 -26.90 -25.36 67.08
N SER A 3 -26.18 -26.46 67.11
CA SER A 3 -24.86 -26.57 66.39
C SER A 3 -24.98 -26.65 64.86
N LYS A 4 -26.04 -27.31 64.32
CA LYS A 4 -26.22 -27.47 62.85
C LYS A 4 -26.62 -26.18 62.13
N LYS A 5 -27.28 -25.24 62.83
CA LYS A 5 -27.70 -23.94 62.24
C LYS A 5 -26.55 -22.96 62.12
N THR A 6 -25.55 -23.04 62.98
CA THR A 6 -24.37 -22.17 62.97
C THR A 6 -23.43 -22.56 61.84
N CYS A 7 -23.16 -23.86 61.58
CA CYS A 7 -22.33 -24.32 60.49
C CYS A 7 -22.91 -24.00 59.11
N LEU A 8 -24.27 -24.06 58.95
CA LEU A 8 -24.89 -23.73 57.69
C LEU A 8 -24.83 -22.24 57.32
N ARG A 9 -24.90 -21.36 58.31
CA ARG A 9 -24.75 -19.91 58.13
C ARG A 9 -23.31 -19.49 57.78
N ILE A 10 -22.31 -20.15 58.31
CA ILE A 10 -20.90 -19.90 57.98
C ILE A 10 -20.60 -20.39 56.54
N ALA A 11 -21.11 -21.53 56.11
CA ALA A 11 -20.94 -22.03 54.78
C ALA A 11 -21.64 -21.16 53.70
N VAL A 12 -22.83 -20.63 53.97
CA VAL A 12 -23.53 -19.72 53.05
C VAL A 12 -22.83 -18.36 52.92
N ASN A 13 -22.32 -17.81 54.02
CA ASN A 13 -21.57 -16.57 53.98
C ASN A 13 -20.20 -16.71 53.28
N ALA A 14 -19.52 -17.85 53.42
CA ALA A 14 -18.27 -18.12 52.70
C ALA A 14 -18.52 -18.26 51.18
N ALA A 15 -19.55 -18.92 50.77
CA ALA A 15 -19.93 -19.05 49.36
C ALA A 15 -20.31 -17.71 48.72
N ALA A 16 -21.06 -16.85 49.45
CA ALA A 16 -21.39 -15.50 48.97
C ALA A 16 -20.20 -14.58 48.81
N THR A 17 -19.19 -14.69 49.67
CA THR A 17 -17.95 -13.89 49.62
C THR A 17 -17.06 -14.35 48.44
N VAL A 18 -16.99 -15.64 48.14
CA VAL A 18 -16.23 -16.16 47.01
C VAL A 18 -16.89 -15.79 45.68
N LEU A 19 -18.24 -15.80 45.58
CA LEU A 19 -18.95 -15.32 44.39
C LEU A 19 -18.77 -13.81 44.15
N ALA A 20 -18.76 -13.01 45.24
CA ALA A 20 -18.51 -11.56 45.15
C ALA A 20 -17.09 -11.23 44.71
N CYS A 21 -16.09 -12.01 45.13
CA CYS A 21 -14.69 -11.84 44.71
C CYS A 21 -14.47 -12.27 43.23
N LEU A 22 -15.18 -13.29 42.74
CA LEU A 22 -15.13 -13.69 41.33
C LEU A 22 -15.84 -12.68 40.40
N ALA A 23 -16.88 -11.99 40.84
CA ALA A 23 -17.55 -10.94 40.09
C ALA A 23 -16.71 -9.65 39.96
N VAL A 24 -15.84 -9.36 40.92
CA VAL A 24 -14.93 -8.18 40.88
C VAL A 24 -13.68 -8.43 40.03
N ALA A 25 -13.23 -9.70 39.89
CA ALA A 25 -12.11 -10.03 39.02
C ALA A 25 -12.41 -9.94 37.52
N GLY A 26 -13.69 -9.95 37.10
CA GLY A 26 -14.13 -9.80 35.71
C GLY A 26 -14.25 -8.36 35.20
N THR A 27 -14.15 -7.34 36.08
CA THR A 27 -14.30 -5.92 35.68
C THR A 27 -12.98 -5.16 35.54
N ALA A 28 -11.83 -5.82 35.71
CA ALA A 28 -10.53 -5.15 35.73
C ALA A 28 -9.89 -4.94 34.35
N ALA A 29 -10.62 -5.09 33.26
CA ALA A 29 -10.13 -4.75 31.92
C ALA A 29 -11.26 -4.20 31.02
N ALA A 30 -12.08 -3.30 31.52
CA ALA A 30 -12.75 -2.36 30.64
C ALA A 30 -11.67 -1.45 30.05
N GLN A 31 -11.04 -1.92 28.99
CA GLN A 31 -10.00 -1.20 28.28
C GLN A 31 -10.50 0.22 27.99
N ASP A 32 -9.70 1.21 28.35
CA ASP A 32 -10.02 2.63 28.21
C ASP A 32 -9.97 3.04 26.72
N ILE A 33 -10.92 2.49 25.93
CA ILE A 33 -11.13 2.83 24.52
C ILE A 33 -12.00 4.06 24.46
N LYS A 34 -11.43 5.17 24.01
CA LYS A 34 -12.13 6.45 23.80
C LYS A 34 -12.91 6.46 22.51
N ALA A 35 -14.02 7.20 22.48
CA ALA A 35 -14.71 7.48 21.24
C ALA A 35 -13.83 8.34 20.34
N ARG A 36 -13.58 7.86 19.10
CA ARG A 36 -12.74 8.53 18.09
C ARG A 36 -13.40 8.44 16.73
N THR A 37 -13.30 9.52 15.95
CA THR A 37 -13.60 9.51 14.53
C THR A 37 -12.33 9.94 13.79
N MET A 38 -11.80 9.04 12.99
CA MET A 38 -10.55 9.19 12.25
C MET A 38 -10.84 9.27 10.76
N LYS A 39 -9.93 9.84 9.98
CA LYS A 39 -10.07 10.02 8.54
C LYS A 39 -8.98 9.25 7.81
N PHE A 40 -9.37 8.50 6.79
CA PHE A 40 -8.46 7.81 5.88
C PHE A 40 -8.69 8.32 4.46
N ALA A 41 -7.69 8.98 3.87
CA ALA A 41 -7.77 9.53 2.52
C ALA A 41 -6.71 8.92 1.60
N PHE A 42 -7.09 8.72 0.34
CA PHE A 42 -6.23 8.21 -0.73
C PHE A 42 -6.75 8.65 -2.11
N SER A 43 -5.91 8.55 -3.15
CA SER A 43 -6.24 9.05 -4.48
C SER A 43 -6.99 8.06 -5.36
N LEU A 44 -6.97 6.77 -5.06
CA LEU A 44 -7.62 5.72 -5.85
C LEU A 44 -9.14 5.69 -5.62
N ALA A 45 -9.86 5.02 -6.52
CA ALA A 45 -11.30 4.85 -6.42
C ALA A 45 -11.71 3.92 -5.25
N ALA A 46 -12.91 4.11 -4.73
CA ALA A 46 -13.41 3.29 -3.61
C ALA A 46 -13.61 1.81 -3.98
N ASP A 47 -13.88 1.49 -5.24
CA ASP A 47 -14.05 0.12 -5.77
C ASP A 47 -12.73 -0.57 -6.14
N HIS A 48 -11.61 0.18 -6.16
CA HIS A 48 -10.27 -0.38 -6.27
C HIS A 48 -9.96 -1.30 -5.06
N PRO A 49 -9.11 -2.35 -5.19
CA PRO A 49 -8.71 -3.20 -4.06
C PRO A 49 -8.27 -2.43 -2.81
N LEU A 50 -7.47 -1.36 -2.98
CA LEU A 50 -7.08 -0.50 -1.87
C LEU A 50 -8.29 0.15 -1.16
N GLY A 51 -9.29 0.63 -1.92
CA GLY A 51 -10.51 1.21 -1.34
C GLY A 51 -11.32 0.16 -0.55
N GLN A 52 -11.40 -1.07 -1.07
CA GLN A 52 -12.05 -2.18 -0.38
C GLN A 52 -11.27 -2.61 0.88
N GLY A 53 -9.93 -2.63 0.82
CA GLY A 53 -9.08 -2.86 1.98
C GLY A 53 -9.23 -1.76 3.04
N ALA A 54 -9.33 -0.50 2.61
CA ALA A 54 -9.58 0.63 3.52
C ALA A 54 -10.93 0.53 4.21
N GLN A 55 -11.98 0.11 3.51
CA GLN A 55 -13.29 -0.15 4.11
C GLN A 55 -13.21 -1.33 5.09
N LYS A 56 -12.54 -2.43 4.73
CA LYS A 56 -12.31 -3.56 5.65
C LYS A 56 -11.58 -3.13 6.92
N PHE A 57 -10.57 -2.28 6.80
CA PHE A 57 -9.87 -1.70 7.94
C PHE A 57 -10.83 -0.89 8.84
N ALA A 58 -11.67 -0.04 8.25
CA ALA A 58 -12.63 0.77 8.97
C ALA A 58 -13.64 -0.10 9.74
N ASP A 59 -14.16 -1.14 9.09
CA ASP A 59 -15.11 -2.09 9.69
C ASP A 59 -14.49 -2.86 10.85
N LEU A 60 -13.26 -3.34 10.70
CA LEU A 60 -12.52 -4.06 11.74
C LEU A 60 -12.20 -3.15 12.95
N VAL A 61 -11.82 -1.90 12.70
CA VAL A 61 -11.59 -0.93 13.78
C VAL A 61 -12.88 -0.68 14.57
N ALA A 62 -14.02 -0.52 13.90
CA ALA A 62 -15.31 -0.35 14.54
C ALA A 62 -15.72 -1.60 15.33
N GLU A 63 -15.61 -2.77 14.73
CA GLU A 63 -15.94 -4.06 15.36
C GLU A 63 -15.11 -4.30 16.62
N LYS A 64 -13.76 -4.25 16.49
CA LYS A 64 -12.83 -4.54 17.59
C LYS A 64 -12.90 -3.52 18.74
N SER A 65 -13.35 -2.29 18.46
CA SER A 65 -13.53 -1.24 19.47
C SER A 65 -14.94 -1.19 20.08
N GLY A 66 -15.85 -2.11 19.69
CA GLY A 66 -17.24 -2.06 20.10
C GLY A 66 -17.97 -0.79 19.62
N GLY A 67 -17.62 -0.28 18.43
CA GLY A 67 -18.19 0.90 17.80
C GLY A 67 -17.66 2.24 18.32
N LYS A 68 -16.73 2.24 19.26
CA LYS A 68 -16.16 3.47 19.83
C LYS A 68 -15.19 4.17 18.88
N MET A 69 -14.38 3.43 18.13
CA MET A 69 -13.47 3.96 17.12
C MET A 69 -14.08 3.80 15.73
N LYS A 70 -14.11 4.87 14.96
CA LYS A 70 -14.65 4.89 13.59
C LYS A 70 -13.62 5.48 12.64
N VAL A 71 -13.55 4.95 11.42
CA VAL A 71 -12.71 5.48 10.35
C VAL A 71 -13.60 5.85 9.17
N SER A 72 -13.57 7.14 8.78
CA SER A 72 -14.26 7.63 7.60
C SER A 72 -13.33 7.57 6.38
N ILE A 73 -13.80 6.98 5.29
CA ILE A 73 -13.03 6.78 4.06
C ILE A 73 -13.25 7.94 3.08
N TYR A 74 -12.18 8.48 2.56
CA TYR A 74 -12.15 9.58 1.58
C TYR A 74 -11.32 9.15 0.37
N ALA A 75 -11.96 8.48 -0.57
CA ALA A 75 -11.36 8.01 -1.84
C ALA A 75 -11.30 9.14 -2.89
N ASN A 76 -10.77 8.82 -4.09
CA ASN A 76 -10.78 9.70 -5.27
C ASN A 76 -10.12 11.07 -5.05
N ALA A 77 -9.12 11.16 -4.19
CA ALA A 77 -8.40 12.40 -3.88
C ALA A 77 -9.29 13.55 -3.37
N VAL A 78 -10.48 13.28 -2.79
CA VAL A 78 -11.42 14.32 -2.34
C VAL A 78 -10.87 15.21 -1.22
N LEU A 79 -9.87 14.74 -0.46
CA LEU A 79 -9.15 15.53 0.54
C LEU A 79 -7.77 16.00 0.05
N GLY A 80 -7.47 15.81 -1.23
CA GLY A 80 -6.20 16.14 -1.86
C GLY A 80 -5.48 14.93 -2.46
N GLY A 81 -4.45 15.17 -3.27
CA GLY A 81 -3.60 14.15 -3.86
C GLY A 81 -2.63 13.54 -2.84
N ASP A 82 -1.91 12.50 -3.25
CA ASP A 82 -1.06 11.69 -2.37
C ASP A 82 -0.03 12.50 -1.57
N SER A 83 0.66 13.46 -2.19
CA SER A 83 1.64 14.31 -1.51
C SER A 83 0.99 15.25 -0.48
N GLN A 84 -0.23 15.74 -0.76
CA GLN A 84 -0.99 16.55 0.18
C GLN A 84 -1.47 15.70 1.36
N ASN A 85 -1.99 14.50 1.10
CA ASN A 85 -2.40 13.56 2.13
C ASN A 85 -1.21 13.15 3.01
N LEU A 86 -0.03 12.87 2.43
CA LEU A 86 1.20 12.59 3.18
C LEU A 86 1.55 13.74 4.12
N SER A 87 1.52 14.97 3.63
CA SER A 87 1.79 16.16 4.44
C SER A 87 0.75 16.34 5.55
N ALA A 88 -0.53 16.09 5.26
CA ALA A 88 -1.63 16.19 6.23
C ALA A 88 -1.51 15.15 7.35
N VAL A 89 -1.14 13.89 7.02
CA VAL A 89 -0.90 12.83 8.02
C VAL A 89 0.33 13.15 8.88
N ARG A 90 1.43 13.62 8.29
CA ARG A 90 2.61 14.08 9.05
C ARG A 90 2.27 15.25 9.98
N GLY A 91 1.45 16.17 9.52
CA GLY A 91 0.96 17.31 10.28
C GLY A 91 -0.07 16.95 11.36
N GLY A 92 -0.73 15.79 11.27
CA GLY A 92 -1.78 15.34 12.19
C GLY A 92 -3.15 15.96 11.93
N THR A 93 -3.41 16.46 10.72
CA THR A 93 -4.73 16.95 10.28
C THR A 93 -5.53 15.86 9.56
N LEU A 94 -4.85 14.80 9.13
CA LEU A 94 -5.40 13.56 8.60
C LEU A 94 -4.80 12.39 9.41
N ASP A 95 -5.60 11.34 9.65
CA ASP A 95 -5.15 10.23 10.51
C ASP A 95 -4.45 9.13 9.71
N PHE A 96 -4.97 8.79 8.53
CA PHE A 96 -4.44 7.71 7.69
C PHE A 96 -4.34 8.11 6.22
N THR A 97 -3.33 7.58 5.54
CA THR A 97 -3.22 7.61 4.08
C THR A 97 -2.52 6.35 3.57
N SER A 98 -2.70 6.06 2.28
CA SER A 98 -1.91 5.07 1.57
C SER A 98 -1.61 5.59 0.17
N MET A 99 -0.36 5.41 -0.28
CA MET A 99 0.13 5.94 -1.56
C MET A 99 1.31 5.12 -2.06
N ALA A 100 1.73 5.34 -3.31
CA ALA A 100 2.87 4.62 -3.88
C ALA A 100 4.17 4.85 -3.10
N THR A 101 4.97 3.78 -2.91
CA THR A 101 6.26 3.76 -2.21
C THR A 101 7.19 4.87 -2.66
N GLY A 102 7.26 5.15 -3.96
CA GLY A 102 8.15 6.16 -4.53
C GLY A 102 7.99 7.57 -3.96
N LEU A 103 6.81 7.91 -3.45
CA LEU A 103 6.56 9.22 -2.83
C LEU A 103 7.23 9.35 -1.46
N LEU A 104 7.63 8.24 -0.82
CA LEU A 104 8.40 8.27 0.42
C LEU A 104 9.89 8.57 0.20
N ALA A 105 10.39 8.53 -1.04
CA ALA A 105 11.79 8.84 -1.35
C ALA A 105 12.22 10.24 -0.89
N GLY A 106 11.30 11.18 -0.83
CA GLY A 106 11.54 12.53 -0.28
C GLY A 106 11.67 12.59 1.25
N ILE A 107 11.28 11.52 1.95
CA ILE A 107 11.41 11.37 3.40
C ILE A 107 12.61 10.50 3.72
N ASP A 108 12.70 9.34 3.08
CA ASP A 108 13.80 8.40 3.23
C ASP A 108 14.08 7.73 1.88
N LYS A 109 15.24 8.04 1.30
CA LYS A 109 15.66 7.53 -0.02
C LYS A 109 15.68 6.00 -0.09
N ARG A 110 15.84 5.32 1.03
CA ARG A 110 15.89 3.86 1.08
C ARG A 110 14.58 3.20 0.62
N PHE A 111 13.45 3.89 0.68
CA PHE A 111 12.18 3.40 0.12
C PHE A 111 12.21 3.21 -1.40
N MET A 112 13.14 3.86 -2.12
CA MET A 112 13.32 3.65 -3.55
C MET A 112 13.64 2.20 -3.92
N VAL A 113 14.08 1.37 -2.97
CA VAL A 113 14.33 -0.05 -3.21
C VAL A 113 13.10 -0.78 -3.74
N PHE A 114 11.90 -0.42 -3.28
CA PHE A 114 10.65 -1.04 -3.73
C PHE A 114 10.25 -0.64 -5.16
N ASP A 115 10.81 0.45 -5.69
CA ASP A 115 10.50 0.98 -7.02
C ASP A 115 11.58 0.65 -8.06
N LEU A 116 12.62 -0.13 -7.69
CA LEU A 116 13.68 -0.49 -8.64
C LEU A 116 13.10 -1.32 -9.80
N PRO A 117 13.37 -0.93 -11.05
CA PRO A 117 12.87 -1.64 -12.22
C PRO A 117 13.28 -3.11 -12.24
N PHE A 118 12.33 -3.99 -12.52
CA PHE A 118 12.52 -5.44 -12.64
C PHE A 118 13.17 -6.12 -11.42
N LEU A 119 13.04 -5.53 -10.22
CA LEU A 119 13.56 -6.11 -8.99
C LEU A 119 12.84 -7.42 -8.63
N PHE A 120 11.51 -7.42 -8.74
CA PHE A 120 10.64 -8.54 -8.41
C PHE A 120 10.15 -9.26 -9.67
N ASN A 121 10.13 -10.58 -9.64
CA ASN A 121 9.60 -11.41 -10.72
C ASN A 121 8.08 -11.61 -10.60
N ASP A 122 7.58 -11.72 -9.39
CA ASP A 122 6.17 -11.96 -9.09
C ASP A 122 5.74 -11.31 -7.77
N ALA A 123 4.44 -11.37 -7.47
CA ALA A 123 3.85 -10.80 -6.26
C ALA A 123 4.35 -11.50 -4.98
N ARG A 124 4.70 -12.79 -5.04
CA ARG A 124 5.21 -13.55 -3.91
C ARG A 124 6.56 -12.97 -3.45
N GLU A 125 7.46 -12.68 -4.39
CA GLU A 125 8.74 -12.01 -4.08
C GLU A 125 8.51 -10.62 -3.49
N ALA A 126 7.62 -9.83 -4.10
CA ALA A 126 7.29 -8.49 -3.65
C ALA A 126 6.69 -8.49 -2.23
N TYR A 127 5.77 -9.41 -1.93
CA TYR A 127 5.16 -9.52 -0.60
C TYR A 127 6.15 -9.98 0.46
N ALA A 128 7.01 -10.96 0.13
CA ALA A 128 8.00 -11.43 1.07
C ALA A 128 8.96 -10.31 1.51
N VAL A 129 9.45 -9.50 0.56
CA VAL A 129 10.31 -8.35 0.88
C VAL A 129 9.52 -7.23 1.56
N SER A 130 8.27 -6.96 1.15
CA SER A 130 7.42 -5.94 1.77
C SER A 130 7.00 -6.28 3.21
N ASP A 131 7.02 -7.55 3.59
CA ASP A 131 6.78 -8.01 4.96
C ASP A 131 8.08 -8.36 5.70
N GLY A 132 9.21 -8.34 5.00
CA GLY A 132 10.52 -8.73 5.49
C GLY A 132 11.18 -7.70 6.40
N PRO A 133 12.35 -8.05 6.97
CA PRO A 133 13.06 -7.22 7.93
C PRO A 133 13.43 -5.84 7.41
N VAL A 134 13.76 -5.71 6.11
CA VAL A 134 14.09 -4.42 5.50
C VAL A 134 12.89 -3.48 5.53
N ALA A 135 11.72 -3.97 5.05
CA ALA A 135 10.49 -3.18 5.05
C ALA A 135 10.08 -2.75 6.46
N GLN A 136 10.13 -3.68 7.43
CA GLN A 136 9.81 -3.39 8.82
C GLN A 136 10.73 -2.31 9.41
N ARG A 137 12.04 -2.39 9.16
CA ARG A 137 13.00 -1.38 9.62
C ARG A 137 12.70 -0.01 8.99
N LEU A 138 12.41 0.05 7.69
CA LEU A 138 12.09 1.30 7.01
C LEU A 138 10.78 1.91 7.51
N LEU A 139 9.74 1.10 7.67
CA LEU A 139 8.45 1.54 8.22
C LEU A 139 8.58 2.06 9.65
N ASN A 140 9.35 1.39 10.49
CA ASN A 140 9.61 1.83 11.87
C ASN A 140 10.37 3.17 11.92
N GLY A 141 11.32 3.40 10.99
CA GLY A 141 12.06 4.66 10.88
C GLY A 141 11.18 5.87 10.51
N LEU A 142 9.99 5.65 9.95
CA LEU A 142 9.07 6.73 9.62
C LEU A 142 8.54 7.48 10.86
N SER A 143 8.66 6.88 12.05
CA SER A 143 8.29 7.51 13.31
C SER A 143 9.01 8.84 13.52
N ASP A 144 10.27 8.94 13.15
CA ASP A 144 11.08 10.16 13.28
C ASP A 144 10.62 11.28 12.34
N HIS A 145 9.80 10.92 11.36
CA HIS A 145 9.23 11.82 10.35
C HIS A 145 7.73 12.13 10.57
N GLY A 146 7.18 11.80 11.77
CA GLY A 146 5.80 12.08 12.12
C GLY A 146 4.78 11.08 11.58
N LEU A 147 5.23 9.89 11.17
CA LEU A 147 4.42 8.83 10.56
C LEU A 147 4.59 7.51 11.32
N ILE A 148 3.55 6.70 11.35
CA ILE A 148 3.59 5.30 11.78
C ILE A 148 3.29 4.43 10.56
N GLY A 149 4.22 3.55 10.20
CA GLY A 149 4.03 2.57 9.14
C GLY A 149 3.26 1.36 9.65
N LEU A 150 2.08 1.09 9.07
CA LEU A 150 1.21 -0.02 9.46
C LEU A 150 1.36 -1.24 8.54
N GLY A 151 2.17 -1.15 7.50
CA GLY A 151 2.44 -2.19 6.53
C GLY A 151 2.49 -1.66 5.10
N ILE A 152 2.76 -2.55 4.14
CA ILE A 152 2.75 -2.25 2.71
C ILE A 152 1.66 -3.09 2.05
N TRP A 153 0.65 -2.43 1.46
CA TRP A 153 -0.43 -3.02 0.69
C TRP A 153 0.00 -3.19 -0.76
N ASP A 154 -0.81 -3.85 -1.57
CA ASP A 154 -0.53 -4.14 -2.97
C ASP A 154 -1.15 -3.09 -3.91
N LEU A 155 -0.39 -2.58 -4.85
CA LEU A 155 -0.94 -1.94 -6.04
C LEU A 155 -0.78 -2.86 -7.25
N GLY A 156 0.34 -3.57 -7.31
CA GLY A 156 0.66 -4.53 -8.34
C GLY A 156 1.77 -4.11 -9.29
N PHE A 157 1.98 -4.94 -10.33
CA PHE A 157 2.96 -4.68 -11.38
C PHE A 157 2.45 -3.66 -12.38
N ARG A 158 3.25 -2.65 -12.62
CA ARG A 158 2.97 -1.56 -13.56
C ARG A 158 3.16 -2.00 -14.99
N ASN A 159 2.24 -1.58 -15.84
CA ASN A 159 2.21 -1.81 -17.27
C ASN A 159 2.03 -0.47 -17.98
N MET A 160 2.51 -0.36 -19.21
CA MET A 160 2.49 0.89 -19.96
C MET A 160 1.25 0.98 -20.84
N THR A 161 0.53 2.10 -20.79
CA THR A 161 -0.50 2.43 -21.78
C THR A 161 -0.10 3.66 -22.57
N ASN A 162 -0.52 3.73 -23.84
CA ASN A 162 -0.40 4.94 -24.64
C ASN A 162 -1.41 4.97 -25.79
N SER A 163 -1.56 6.13 -26.44
CA SER A 163 -2.48 6.32 -27.56
C SER A 163 -1.84 6.15 -28.95
N LYS A 164 -0.51 5.87 -29.03
CA LYS A 164 0.25 5.93 -30.29
C LYS A 164 0.58 4.57 -30.88
N ARG A 165 1.18 3.64 -30.11
CA ARG A 165 1.71 2.36 -30.58
C ARG A 165 1.92 1.35 -29.44
N PRO A 166 1.92 0.04 -29.73
CA PRO A 166 2.36 -0.97 -28.77
C PRO A 166 3.82 -0.75 -28.37
N ILE A 167 4.17 -1.10 -27.12
CA ILE A 167 5.55 -1.08 -26.62
C ILE A 167 6.04 -2.52 -26.54
N ALA A 168 7.08 -2.85 -27.31
CA ALA A 168 7.76 -4.14 -27.28
C ALA A 168 9.28 -4.00 -27.01
N GLN A 169 9.83 -2.80 -27.14
CA GLN A 169 11.24 -2.47 -26.95
C GLN A 169 11.39 -1.00 -26.55
N ALA A 170 12.57 -0.60 -26.08
CA ALA A 170 12.82 0.77 -25.63
C ALA A 170 12.58 1.83 -26.73
N GLN A 171 12.90 1.51 -27.98
CA GLN A 171 12.70 2.41 -29.13
C GLN A 171 11.25 2.82 -29.32
N ASP A 172 10.30 1.98 -28.91
CA ASP A 172 8.88 2.28 -29.02
C ASP A 172 8.43 3.37 -28.05
N LEU A 173 9.21 3.65 -27.00
CA LEU A 173 9.02 4.75 -26.06
C LEU A 173 9.56 6.08 -26.54
N GLN A 174 10.42 6.07 -27.60
CA GLN A 174 11.08 7.27 -28.08
C GLN A 174 10.12 8.43 -28.32
N GLY A 175 10.36 9.53 -27.62
CA GLY A 175 9.63 10.80 -27.77
C GLY A 175 8.22 10.80 -27.17
N LEU A 176 7.69 9.68 -26.65
CA LEU A 176 6.38 9.67 -26.01
C LEU A 176 6.40 10.50 -24.72
N LYS A 177 5.39 11.35 -24.55
CA LYS A 177 5.13 12.05 -23.30
C LYS A 177 4.44 11.08 -22.35
N MET A 178 5.20 10.49 -21.44
CA MET A 178 4.69 9.51 -20.47
C MET A 178 4.49 10.16 -19.11
N ARG A 179 3.27 10.15 -18.60
CA ARG A 179 3.05 10.53 -17.22
C ARG A 179 3.73 9.52 -16.31
N VAL A 180 4.40 10.03 -15.29
CA VAL A 180 5.05 9.22 -14.26
C VAL A 180 4.66 9.71 -12.86
N ILE A 181 4.84 8.84 -11.85
CA ILE A 181 4.84 9.26 -10.45
C ILE A 181 5.99 10.28 -10.26
N ALA A 182 5.76 11.33 -9.47
CA ALA A 182 6.77 12.35 -9.17
C ALA A 182 7.85 11.80 -8.22
N ALA A 183 8.55 10.74 -8.65
CA ALA A 183 9.61 10.08 -7.92
C ALA A 183 10.82 9.83 -8.83
N PRO A 184 12.06 9.96 -8.30
CA PRO A 184 13.27 9.97 -9.12
C PRO A 184 13.46 8.74 -9.98
N VAL A 185 13.20 7.53 -9.45
CA VAL A 185 13.36 6.26 -10.16
C VAL A 185 12.51 6.22 -11.43
N TYR A 186 11.25 6.64 -11.34
CA TYR A 186 10.32 6.64 -12.48
C TYR A 186 10.76 7.64 -13.55
N ILE A 187 11.15 8.85 -13.14
CA ILE A 187 11.61 9.90 -14.06
C ILE A 187 12.83 9.42 -14.83
N ASP A 188 13.84 8.92 -14.14
CA ASP A 188 15.10 8.49 -14.75
C ASP A 188 14.90 7.24 -15.62
N MET A 189 14.05 6.30 -15.22
CA MET A 189 13.74 5.11 -16.00
C MET A 189 13.14 5.48 -17.36
N PHE A 190 12.06 6.26 -17.38
CA PHE A 190 11.40 6.63 -18.62
C PHE A 190 12.30 7.51 -19.51
N LYS A 191 13.10 8.39 -18.90
CA LYS A 191 14.12 9.18 -19.64
C LYS A 191 15.18 8.28 -20.29
N THR A 192 15.68 7.29 -19.56
CA THR A 192 16.67 6.33 -20.06
C THR A 192 16.11 5.48 -21.20
N LEU A 193 14.82 5.18 -21.16
CA LEU A 193 14.12 4.46 -22.23
C LEU A 193 13.75 5.36 -23.43
N GLY A 194 14.13 6.64 -23.44
CA GLY A 194 13.93 7.58 -24.55
C GLY A 194 12.56 8.29 -24.53
N ALA A 195 11.74 8.09 -23.52
CA ALA A 195 10.50 8.85 -23.34
C ALA A 195 10.75 10.24 -22.76
N ASN A 196 9.71 11.09 -22.83
CA ASN A 196 9.65 12.38 -22.15
C ASN A 196 8.77 12.21 -20.89
N PRO A 197 9.35 11.95 -19.71
CA PRO A 197 8.57 11.77 -18.49
C PRO A 197 7.94 13.10 -18.04
N VAL A 198 6.65 13.03 -17.68
CA VAL A 198 5.86 14.16 -17.18
C VAL A 198 5.36 13.81 -15.77
N PRO A 199 6.07 14.22 -14.72
CA PRO A 199 5.62 14.01 -13.34
C PRO A 199 4.31 14.75 -13.09
N MET A 200 3.29 14.03 -12.57
CA MET A 200 1.99 14.66 -12.32
C MET A 200 1.22 13.83 -11.25
N THR A 201 0.34 14.49 -10.50
CA THR A 201 -0.51 13.83 -9.51
C THR A 201 -1.48 12.86 -10.17
N PHE A 202 -1.93 11.83 -9.44
CA PHE A 202 -2.80 10.80 -10.02
C PHE A 202 -4.14 11.36 -10.51
N GLY A 203 -4.74 12.28 -9.78
CA GLY A 203 -6.04 12.87 -10.14
C GLY A 203 -6.05 13.67 -11.44
N GLU A 204 -4.88 14.11 -11.92
CA GLU A 204 -4.75 14.89 -13.17
C GLU A 204 -4.60 13.99 -14.42
N VAL A 205 -4.29 12.69 -14.21
CA VAL A 205 -3.86 11.81 -15.32
C VAL A 205 -4.96 11.61 -16.36
N TYR A 206 -6.19 11.32 -15.95
CA TYR A 206 -7.29 11.09 -16.89
C TYR A 206 -7.49 12.29 -17.83
N GLY A 207 -7.63 13.50 -17.26
CA GLY A 207 -7.82 14.72 -18.05
C GLY A 207 -6.63 15.05 -18.96
N ALA A 208 -5.40 14.77 -18.52
CA ALA A 208 -4.21 14.94 -19.34
C ALA A 208 -4.12 13.95 -20.52
N LEU A 209 -4.57 12.70 -20.31
CA LEU A 209 -4.70 11.70 -21.38
C LEU A 209 -5.83 12.06 -22.37
N GLU A 210 -6.98 12.46 -21.85
CA GLU A 210 -8.16 12.86 -22.64
C GLU A 210 -7.85 14.05 -23.54
N SER A 211 -7.23 15.09 -22.97
CA SER A 211 -6.80 16.29 -23.72
C SER A 211 -5.57 16.06 -24.61
N LYS A 212 -4.96 14.87 -24.57
CA LYS A 212 -3.72 14.52 -25.29
C LYS A 212 -2.52 15.41 -24.90
N ALA A 213 -2.52 16.02 -23.72
CA ALA A 213 -1.37 16.72 -23.16
C ALA A 213 -0.20 15.74 -22.90
N ILE A 214 -0.52 14.49 -22.60
CA ILE A 214 0.41 13.35 -22.51
C ILE A 214 -0.05 12.24 -23.45
N ASP A 215 0.90 11.40 -23.90
CA ASP A 215 0.63 10.30 -24.82
C ASP A 215 0.27 9.00 -24.09
N GLY A 216 0.77 8.83 -22.85
CA GLY A 216 0.59 7.62 -22.10
C GLY A 216 0.93 7.77 -20.61
N GLN A 217 0.80 6.65 -19.92
CA GLN A 217 1.10 6.51 -18.49
C GLN A 217 1.51 5.06 -18.18
N ASP A 218 1.92 4.79 -16.95
CA ASP A 218 2.13 3.45 -16.45
C ASP A 218 1.38 3.23 -15.13
N ASN A 219 0.69 2.11 -15.02
CA ASN A 219 0.02 1.66 -13.80
C ASN A 219 -0.25 0.15 -13.84
N PRO A 220 -0.57 -0.49 -12.71
CA PRO A 220 -1.14 -1.82 -12.69
C PRO A 220 -2.50 -1.88 -13.39
N VAL A 221 -2.84 -3.06 -13.92
CA VAL A 221 -4.06 -3.25 -14.72
C VAL A 221 -5.34 -2.93 -13.94
N GLY A 222 -5.38 -3.19 -12.64
CA GLY A 222 -6.49 -2.84 -11.78
C GLY A 222 -6.74 -1.33 -11.70
N VAL A 223 -5.66 -0.53 -11.68
CA VAL A 223 -5.73 0.93 -11.72
C VAL A 223 -6.17 1.42 -13.10
N ILE A 224 -5.61 0.84 -14.19
CA ILE A 224 -5.99 1.20 -15.55
C ILE A 224 -7.50 1.02 -15.76
N LEU A 225 -8.07 -0.07 -15.22
CA LEU A 225 -9.49 -0.37 -15.31
C LEU A 225 -10.33 0.58 -14.42
N SER A 226 -10.02 0.69 -13.12
CA SER A 226 -10.81 1.48 -12.17
C SER A 226 -10.75 2.98 -12.41
N ALA A 227 -9.61 3.49 -12.93
CA ALA A 227 -9.45 4.88 -13.34
C ALA A 227 -9.94 5.16 -14.77
N LYS A 228 -10.52 4.16 -15.44
CA LYS A 228 -11.10 4.26 -16.79
C LYS A 228 -10.11 4.72 -17.86
N PHE A 229 -8.81 4.46 -17.68
CA PHE A 229 -7.81 4.87 -18.68
C PHE A 229 -8.00 4.20 -20.03
N ALA A 230 -8.69 3.04 -20.07
CA ALA A 230 -9.05 2.38 -21.31
C ALA A 230 -9.98 3.23 -22.23
N GLU A 231 -10.71 4.21 -21.67
CA GLU A 231 -11.55 5.13 -22.47
C GLU A 231 -10.70 6.14 -23.27
N VAL A 232 -9.50 6.45 -22.81
CA VAL A 232 -8.61 7.49 -23.35
C VAL A 232 -7.24 6.96 -23.80
N GLN A 233 -7.03 5.63 -23.74
CA GLN A 233 -5.78 4.96 -24.13
C GLN A 233 -6.09 3.78 -25.07
N LYS A 234 -5.31 3.67 -26.16
CA LYS A 234 -5.54 2.64 -27.18
C LYS A 234 -4.75 1.36 -26.94
N TYR A 235 -3.50 1.48 -26.48
CA TYR A 235 -2.56 0.38 -26.36
C TYR A 235 -2.23 0.13 -24.90
N LEU A 236 -2.21 -1.14 -24.51
CA LEU A 236 -1.69 -1.64 -23.23
C LEU A 236 -0.60 -2.66 -23.50
N SER A 237 0.61 -2.37 -23.04
CA SER A 237 1.74 -3.28 -23.11
C SER A 237 2.04 -3.83 -21.73
N LEU A 238 1.93 -5.15 -21.57
CA LEU A 238 2.13 -5.85 -20.28
C LEU A 238 3.64 -5.97 -20.00
N THR A 239 4.24 -4.86 -19.60
CA THR A 239 5.69 -4.73 -19.37
C THR A 239 6.13 -5.20 -17.99
N ARG A 240 5.27 -5.14 -16.98
CA ARG A 240 5.53 -5.55 -15.58
C ARG A 240 6.88 -5.03 -15.04
N HIS A 241 7.25 -3.82 -15.43
CA HIS A 241 8.59 -3.26 -15.27
C HIS A 241 8.90 -2.76 -13.85
N ILE A 242 7.88 -2.42 -13.06
CA ILE A 242 8.01 -2.06 -11.63
C ILE A 242 6.85 -2.68 -10.87
N TYR A 243 7.11 -3.26 -9.71
CA TYR A 243 6.10 -3.53 -8.70
C TYR A 243 5.93 -2.29 -7.83
N THR A 244 4.70 -1.91 -7.54
CA THR A 244 4.41 -0.79 -6.64
C THR A 244 3.69 -1.30 -5.39
N GLY A 245 4.30 -1.09 -4.24
CA GLY A 245 3.66 -1.24 -2.95
C GLY A 245 2.96 0.04 -2.51
N MET A 246 2.00 -0.08 -1.63
CA MET A 246 1.21 1.02 -1.06
C MET A 246 1.40 1.06 0.46
N PRO A 247 2.42 1.78 0.99
CA PRO A 247 2.57 1.97 2.42
C PRO A 247 1.29 2.52 3.04
N PHE A 248 0.76 1.80 4.02
CA PHE A 248 -0.35 2.24 4.85
C PHE A 248 0.21 2.99 6.06
N LEU A 249 -0.08 4.27 6.13
CA LEU A 249 0.53 5.21 7.06
C LEU A 249 -0.52 5.82 7.99
N MET A 250 -0.13 6.01 9.25
CA MET A 250 -0.91 6.70 10.26
C MET A 250 -0.15 7.92 10.79
N SER A 251 -0.86 8.95 11.19
CA SER A 251 -0.30 10.10 11.90
C SER A 251 0.30 9.68 13.24
N ARG A 252 1.57 10.03 13.48
CA ARG A 252 2.19 9.84 14.78
C ARG A 252 1.47 10.61 15.90
N LYS A 253 0.97 11.82 15.61
CA LYS A 253 0.19 12.59 16.59
C LYS A 253 -1.07 11.86 17.03
N THR A 254 -1.81 11.27 16.08
CA THR A 254 -2.99 10.46 16.40
C THR A 254 -2.58 9.21 17.17
N TRP A 255 -1.53 8.50 16.74
CA TRP A 255 -0.98 7.32 17.40
C TRP A 255 -0.56 7.60 18.84
N ASP A 256 0.18 8.68 19.09
CA ASP A 256 0.67 9.03 20.43
C ASP A 256 -0.48 9.41 21.38
N SER A 257 -1.63 9.86 20.86
CA SER A 257 -2.84 10.14 21.61
C SER A 257 -3.62 8.89 22.03
N MET A 258 -3.28 7.71 21.49
CA MET A 258 -3.97 6.44 21.70
C MET A 258 -3.43 5.71 22.93
N SER A 259 -4.36 5.03 23.64
CA SER A 259 -4.00 4.05 24.67
C SER A 259 -3.41 2.79 24.01
N GLU A 260 -2.71 1.96 24.79
CA GLU A 260 -2.17 0.69 24.31
C GLU A 260 -3.24 -0.24 23.71
N PRO A 261 -4.42 -0.41 24.33
CA PRO A 261 -5.51 -1.17 23.72
C PRO A 261 -6.00 -0.61 22.39
N GLU A 262 -6.10 0.72 22.26
CA GLU A 262 -6.49 1.36 20.99
C GLU A 262 -5.46 1.11 19.91
N ARG A 263 -4.17 1.21 20.20
CA ARG A 263 -3.06 0.91 19.28
C ARG A 263 -3.08 -0.55 18.85
N LYS A 264 -3.36 -1.48 19.76
CA LYS A 264 -3.50 -2.90 19.45
C LYS A 264 -4.61 -3.15 18.43
N ILE A 265 -5.78 -2.52 18.60
CA ILE A 265 -6.89 -2.60 17.65
C ILE A 265 -6.45 -2.13 16.26
N ILE A 266 -5.76 -0.98 16.16
CA ILE A 266 -5.26 -0.45 14.89
C ILE A 266 -4.30 -1.43 14.21
N LEU A 267 -3.34 -1.99 14.96
CA LEU A 267 -2.36 -2.94 14.39
C LEU A 267 -3.01 -4.23 13.89
N GLU A 268 -3.92 -4.81 14.67
CA GLU A 268 -4.64 -6.02 14.29
C GLU A 268 -5.52 -5.78 13.06
N ALA A 269 -6.31 -4.69 13.07
CA ALA A 269 -7.15 -4.31 11.94
C ALA A 269 -6.32 -4.04 10.67
N ALA A 270 -5.16 -3.38 10.80
CA ALA A 270 -4.27 -3.11 9.67
C ALA A 270 -3.68 -4.39 9.08
N ALA A 271 -3.29 -5.35 9.92
CA ALA A 271 -2.76 -6.63 9.46
C ALA A 271 -3.81 -7.47 8.71
N GLU A 272 -5.02 -7.57 9.26
CA GLU A 272 -6.13 -8.29 8.63
C GLU A 272 -6.59 -7.61 7.32
N ALA A 273 -6.71 -6.27 7.32
CA ALA A 273 -7.08 -5.50 6.13
C ALA A 273 -6.04 -5.63 5.01
N LYS A 274 -4.73 -5.66 5.35
CA LYS A 274 -3.65 -5.89 4.38
C LYS A 274 -3.78 -7.25 3.71
N ALA A 275 -4.04 -8.30 4.49
CA ALA A 275 -4.19 -9.66 3.96
C ALA A 275 -5.39 -9.74 2.98
N GLU A 276 -6.51 -9.13 3.33
CA GLU A 276 -7.72 -9.09 2.49
C GLU A 276 -7.52 -8.24 1.24
N GLU A 277 -6.89 -7.08 1.36
CA GLU A 277 -6.57 -6.20 0.22
C GLU A 277 -5.71 -6.93 -0.82
N ARG A 278 -4.62 -7.59 -0.39
CA ARG A 278 -3.75 -8.36 -1.28
C ARG A 278 -4.49 -9.52 -1.95
N ARG A 279 -5.37 -10.21 -1.22
CA ARG A 279 -6.21 -11.28 -1.76
C ARG A 279 -7.13 -10.76 -2.87
N ILE A 280 -7.77 -9.60 -2.64
CA ILE A 280 -8.65 -8.96 -3.62
C ILE A 280 -7.85 -8.49 -4.84
N SER A 281 -6.69 -7.87 -4.62
CA SER A 281 -5.81 -7.36 -5.68
C SER A 281 -5.39 -8.49 -6.63
N GLN A 282 -4.89 -9.60 -6.09
CA GLN A 282 -4.49 -10.76 -6.89
C GLN A 282 -5.67 -11.38 -7.65
N ALA A 283 -6.82 -11.54 -6.99
CA ALA A 283 -8.00 -12.11 -7.63
C ALA A 283 -8.51 -11.25 -8.81
N LYS A 284 -8.33 -9.93 -8.74
CA LYS A 284 -8.79 -9.00 -9.78
C LYS A 284 -7.79 -8.80 -10.92
N GLU A 285 -6.49 -9.10 -10.76
CA GLU A 285 -5.47 -8.83 -11.78
C GLU A 285 -5.77 -9.55 -13.10
N ALA A 286 -6.04 -10.86 -13.06
CA ALA A 286 -6.34 -11.65 -14.26
C ALA A 286 -7.65 -11.19 -14.95
N VAL A 287 -8.69 -10.93 -14.16
CA VAL A 287 -9.97 -10.43 -14.65
C VAL A 287 -9.81 -9.07 -15.32
N ALA A 288 -9.04 -8.17 -14.72
CA ALA A 288 -8.77 -6.84 -15.29
C ALA A 288 -8.06 -6.92 -16.63
N ILE A 289 -7.10 -7.84 -16.80
CA ILE A 289 -6.43 -8.05 -18.10
C ILE A 289 -7.44 -8.49 -19.17
N ASP A 290 -8.32 -9.43 -18.84
CA ASP A 290 -9.31 -9.93 -19.78
C ASP A 290 -10.35 -8.86 -20.16
N ASP A 291 -10.76 -8.04 -19.21
CA ASP A 291 -11.66 -6.92 -19.49
C ASP A 291 -10.98 -5.84 -20.35
N LEU A 292 -9.72 -5.51 -20.08
CA LEU A 292 -8.96 -4.56 -20.87
C LEU A 292 -8.72 -5.05 -22.30
N ARG A 293 -8.54 -6.36 -22.52
CA ARG A 293 -8.43 -6.95 -23.87
C ARG A 293 -9.66 -6.73 -24.74
N LYS A 294 -10.84 -6.54 -24.16
CA LYS A 294 -12.08 -6.29 -24.89
C LYS A 294 -12.15 -4.87 -25.47
N VAL A 295 -11.41 -3.92 -24.87
CA VAL A 295 -11.52 -2.48 -25.18
C VAL A 295 -10.19 -1.83 -25.58
N MET A 296 -9.05 -2.49 -25.39
CA MET A 296 -7.71 -2.02 -25.74
C MET A 296 -6.96 -3.03 -26.61
N GLN A 297 -5.97 -2.55 -27.37
CA GLN A 297 -5.00 -3.43 -28.01
C GLN A 297 -3.92 -3.80 -26.98
N VAL A 298 -3.97 -5.05 -26.51
CA VAL A 298 -3.08 -5.57 -25.47
C VAL A 298 -2.00 -6.44 -26.09
N ASN A 299 -0.73 -6.13 -25.82
CA ASN A 299 0.40 -6.99 -26.15
C ASN A 299 1.17 -7.42 -24.90
N THR A 300 1.68 -8.64 -24.94
CA THR A 300 2.59 -9.21 -23.94
C THR A 300 4.00 -9.21 -24.51
N LEU A 301 4.99 -8.81 -23.71
CA LEU A 301 6.38 -8.85 -24.13
C LEU A 301 6.90 -10.30 -24.10
N THR A 302 7.78 -10.62 -25.04
CA THR A 302 8.53 -11.89 -24.97
C THR A 302 9.58 -11.81 -23.87
N PRO A 303 10.05 -12.96 -23.32
CA PRO A 303 11.13 -12.97 -22.34
C PRO A 303 12.36 -12.18 -22.79
N GLU A 304 12.75 -12.30 -24.08
CA GLU A 304 13.88 -11.59 -24.64
C GLU A 304 13.65 -10.07 -24.71
N ALA A 305 12.40 -9.64 -24.94
CA ALA A 305 12.03 -8.22 -24.91
C ALA A 305 12.11 -7.65 -23.49
N VAL A 306 11.66 -8.42 -22.49
CA VAL A 306 11.80 -8.05 -21.06
C VAL A 306 13.26 -7.92 -20.68
N GLU A 307 14.12 -8.88 -21.06
CA GLU A 307 15.55 -8.82 -20.76
C GLU A 307 16.25 -7.63 -21.45
N ARG A 308 15.85 -7.29 -22.68
CA ARG A 308 16.36 -6.07 -23.35
C ARG A 308 15.98 -4.79 -22.58
N LEU A 309 14.73 -4.70 -22.11
CA LEU A 309 14.29 -3.56 -21.29
C LEU A 309 15.03 -3.52 -19.95
N ARG A 310 15.17 -4.67 -19.28
CA ARG A 310 15.96 -4.81 -18.03
C ARG A 310 17.40 -4.31 -18.24
N GLY A 311 18.05 -4.74 -19.33
CA GLY A 311 19.39 -4.29 -19.70
C GLY A 311 19.46 -2.78 -19.95
N ALA A 312 18.45 -2.23 -20.65
CA ALA A 312 18.41 -0.80 -20.97
C ALA A 312 18.29 0.09 -19.71
N VAL A 313 17.58 -0.38 -18.68
CA VAL A 313 17.40 0.38 -17.42
C VAL A 313 18.42 0.06 -16.34
N LYS A 314 19.39 -0.85 -16.61
CA LYS A 314 20.44 -1.17 -15.65
C LYS A 314 21.18 0.05 -15.10
N PRO A 315 21.56 1.08 -15.88
CA PRO A 315 22.18 2.28 -15.35
C PRO A 315 21.35 3.02 -14.29
N VAL A 316 20.01 2.97 -14.43
CA VAL A 316 19.07 3.53 -13.44
C VAL A 316 19.12 2.72 -12.15
N VAL A 317 19.07 1.39 -12.26
CA VAL A 317 19.18 0.49 -11.09
C VAL A 317 20.51 0.72 -10.36
N ASP A 318 21.62 0.76 -11.08
CA ASP A 318 22.96 0.97 -10.49
C ASP A 318 23.07 2.33 -9.77
N LYS A 319 22.52 3.39 -10.38
CA LYS A 319 22.48 4.73 -9.78
C LYS A 319 21.71 4.71 -8.45
N PHE A 320 20.50 4.22 -8.47
CA PHE A 320 19.65 4.25 -7.29
C PHE A 320 20.05 3.22 -6.23
N ALA A 321 20.65 2.11 -6.61
CA ALA A 321 21.27 1.19 -5.65
C ALA A 321 22.34 1.91 -4.79
N GLY A 322 23.13 2.80 -5.40
CA GLY A 322 24.09 3.66 -4.69
C GLY A 322 23.43 4.65 -3.72
N GLU A 323 22.28 5.24 -4.10
CA GLU A 323 21.53 6.19 -3.27
C GLU A 323 20.75 5.51 -2.13
N ILE A 324 20.21 4.31 -2.37
CA ILE A 324 19.54 3.46 -1.38
C ILE A 324 20.52 3.00 -0.30
N GLY A 325 21.74 2.69 -0.71
CA GLY A 325 22.82 2.25 0.16
C GLY A 325 23.04 0.73 0.16
N PRO A 326 24.30 0.31 0.36
CA PRO A 326 24.71 -1.09 0.22
C PRO A 326 23.99 -2.02 1.21
N ASP A 327 23.72 -1.57 2.44
CA ASP A 327 23.08 -2.39 3.48
C ASP A 327 21.68 -2.85 3.09
N VAL A 328 20.84 -1.93 2.58
CA VAL A 328 19.47 -2.24 2.15
C VAL A 328 19.52 -3.11 0.90
N MET A 329 20.36 -2.76 -0.07
CA MET A 329 20.49 -3.51 -1.32
C MET A 329 20.97 -4.93 -1.09
N GLN A 330 21.97 -5.13 -0.24
CA GLN A 330 22.48 -6.46 0.10
C GLN A 330 21.42 -7.32 0.77
N GLN A 331 20.68 -6.76 1.73
CA GLN A 331 19.64 -7.51 2.45
C GLN A 331 18.50 -7.90 1.51
N VAL A 332 17.96 -6.98 0.71
CA VAL A 332 16.89 -7.29 -0.25
C VAL A 332 17.35 -8.32 -1.28
N THR A 333 18.58 -8.19 -1.80
CA THR A 333 19.13 -9.16 -2.74
C THR A 333 19.28 -10.54 -2.12
N ALA A 334 19.71 -10.62 -0.85
CA ALA A 334 19.82 -11.88 -0.12
C ALA A 334 18.46 -12.51 0.14
N GLU A 335 17.46 -11.72 0.54
CA GLU A 335 16.06 -12.20 0.73
C GLU A 335 15.52 -12.78 -0.59
N LEU A 336 15.68 -12.07 -1.70
CA LEU A 336 15.24 -12.54 -3.02
C LEU A 336 15.98 -13.80 -3.48
N ALA A 337 17.31 -13.86 -3.27
CA ALA A 337 18.11 -15.04 -3.62
C ALA A 337 17.63 -16.27 -2.83
N ALA A 338 17.37 -16.10 -1.53
CA ALA A 338 16.87 -17.19 -0.68
C ALA A 338 15.47 -17.68 -1.09
N LEU A 339 14.61 -16.78 -1.56
CA LEU A 339 13.28 -17.13 -2.09
C LEU A 339 13.37 -17.87 -3.42
N ARG A 340 14.25 -17.40 -4.33
CA ARG A 340 14.45 -17.98 -5.67
C ARG A 340 15.09 -19.36 -5.62
N ALA A 341 15.95 -19.62 -4.63
CA ALA A 341 16.58 -20.91 -4.45
C ALA A 341 15.63 -22.02 -3.93
N LYS A 342 14.45 -21.66 -3.41
CA LYS A 342 13.45 -22.62 -2.89
C LYS A 342 12.43 -23.06 -3.95
N ASN A 343 12.53 -22.57 -5.16
CA ASN A 343 11.68 -22.90 -6.32
C ASN A 343 12.48 -23.61 -7.39
#